data_cb670ffc6f56c7d7e012373732c1fdc8
#
_entry.id   cb670ffc6f56c7d7e012373732c1fdc8
#
_cell.length_a   1.000
_cell.length_b   1.000
_cell.length_c   1.000
_cell.angle_alpha   90.00
_cell.angle_beta   90.00
_cell.angle_gamma   90.00
#
_symmetry.space_group_name_H-M   'P 1'
#
loop_
_entity.id
_entity.type
_entity.pdbx_description
1 polymer ?
#
loop_
_entity_poly.entity_id
_entity_poly.type
_entity_poly.pdbx_seq_one_letter_code
_entity_poly.pdbx_strand_id
1 'polypeptide(L)'
;MNALESILIRFGLLKEDLDYHLLRASMVIIFVAFGYQKWFEYEAQVLIPYISNGPLTFWMYPVFGIRGASWFLGVSEWLFGALLFLGFWNKKLGILGALGSCATFASTVTIIPFMPNGWDPAAGFPAMAGNVPFLVKDVVLLAVSIYLLKQDVLRVSLAARPAEDTKLAAGVVTGASAATTNP
;
A
#
# COMPACT_ATOMS: atom_id res chain seq x y z
N MET A 1 32.71 -8.08 16.03
CA MET A 1 31.27 -7.79 16.22
C MET A 1 31.18 -6.54 17.10
N ASN A 2 30.61 -5.45 16.58
CA ASN A 2 30.55 -4.20 17.30
C ASN A 2 29.48 -4.26 18.41
N ALA A 3 29.68 -3.51 19.53
CA ALA A 3 28.73 -3.48 20.64
C ALA A 3 27.29 -3.16 20.19
N LEU A 4 27.13 -2.29 19.19
CA LEU A 4 25.84 -1.96 18.58
C LEU A 4 25.18 -3.17 17.92
N GLU A 5 25.93 -3.95 17.15
CA GLU A 5 25.43 -5.16 16.47
C GLU A 5 24.94 -6.21 17.48
N SER A 6 25.69 -6.41 18.57
CA SER A 6 25.26 -7.31 19.64
C SER A 6 23.97 -6.87 20.33
N ILE A 7 23.79 -5.56 20.52
CA ILE A 7 22.56 -4.98 21.06
C ILE A 7 21.37 -5.20 20.10
N LEU A 8 21.55 -4.92 18.82
CA LEU A 8 20.50 -5.09 17.80
C LEU A 8 20.06 -6.56 17.66
N ILE A 9 21.02 -7.50 17.70
CA ILE A 9 20.74 -8.95 17.69
C ILE A 9 19.93 -9.33 18.93
N ARG A 10 20.33 -8.85 20.11
CA ARG A 10 19.65 -9.15 21.39
C ARG A 10 18.20 -8.68 21.42
N PHE A 11 17.91 -7.54 20.82
CA PHE A 11 16.53 -7.02 20.68
C PHE A 11 15.78 -7.63 19.49
N GLY A 12 16.40 -8.51 18.72
CA GLY A 12 15.78 -9.15 17.56
C GLY A 12 15.53 -8.21 16.39
N LEU A 13 16.17 -7.02 16.37
CA LEU A 13 15.99 -6.03 15.31
C LEU A 13 16.63 -6.43 13.97
N LEU A 14 17.54 -7.41 14.00
CA LEU A 14 18.16 -8.01 12.81
C LEU A 14 17.50 -9.32 12.38
N LYS A 15 16.29 -9.62 12.88
CA LYS A 15 15.51 -10.76 12.37
C LYS A 15 15.14 -10.54 10.91
N GLU A 16 15.30 -11.58 10.13
CA GLU A 16 14.91 -11.61 8.74
C GLU A 16 13.43 -11.22 8.60
N ASP A 17 13.13 -10.33 7.66
CA ASP A 17 11.78 -9.82 7.38
C ASP A 17 11.08 -8.99 8.49
N LEU A 18 11.75 -8.62 9.56
CA LEU A 18 11.12 -7.80 10.62
C LEU A 18 10.64 -6.45 10.09
N ASP A 19 11.46 -5.77 9.29
CA ASP A 19 11.16 -4.49 8.65
C ASP A 19 9.93 -4.59 7.75
N TYR A 20 9.86 -5.62 6.91
CA TYR A 20 8.72 -5.91 6.05
C TYR A 20 7.43 -6.11 6.85
N HIS A 21 7.48 -6.88 7.94
CA HIS A 21 6.31 -7.13 8.78
C HIS A 21 5.88 -5.89 9.57
N LEU A 22 6.83 -5.09 10.07
CA LEU A 22 6.54 -3.84 10.76
C LEU A 22 5.90 -2.81 9.83
N LEU A 23 6.43 -2.63 8.61
CA LEU A 23 5.86 -1.73 7.63
C LEU A 23 4.44 -2.16 7.24
N ARG A 24 4.20 -3.46 7.06
CA ARG A 24 2.86 -3.99 6.79
C ARG A 24 1.89 -3.73 7.95
N ALA A 25 2.31 -4.02 9.18
CA ALA A 25 1.49 -3.79 10.36
C ALA A 25 1.14 -2.29 10.51
N SER A 26 2.11 -1.39 10.30
CA SER A 26 1.89 0.05 10.34
C SER A 26 0.86 0.49 9.31
N MET A 27 0.92 -0.03 8.09
CA MET A 27 -0.05 0.28 7.03
C MET A 27 -1.45 -0.23 7.38
N VAL A 28 -1.57 -1.42 7.96
CA VAL A 28 -2.86 -1.95 8.44
C VAL A 28 -3.46 -1.03 9.51
N ILE A 29 -2.65 -0.59 10.49
CA ILE A 29 -3.09 0.32 11.55
C ILE A 29 -3.59 1.65 10.94
N ILE A 30 -2.86 2.21 9.98
CA ILE A 30 -3.26 3.45 9.29
C ILE A 30 -4.60 3.26 8.60
N PHE A 31 -4.78 2.24 7.78
CA PHE A 31 -6.03 2.01 7.07
C PHE A 31 -7.22 1.75 8.01
N VAL A 32 -7.01 1.00 9.09
CA VAL A 32 -8.07 0.77 10.09
C VAL A 32 -8.44 2.08 10.80
N ALA A 33 -7.46 2.86 11.25
CA ALA A 33 -7.69 4.09 11.98
C ALA A 33 -8.34 5.18 11.12
N PHE A 34 -7.83 5.42 9.92
CA PHE A 34 -8.38 6.45 9.02
C PHE A 34 -9.73 6.00 8.43
N GLY A 35 -9.88 4.73 8.05
CA GLY A 35 -11.16 4.20 7.60
C GLY A 35 -12.26 4.28 8.65
N TYR A 36 -11.92 4.09 9.94
CA TYR A 36 -12.87 4.30 11.05
C TYR A 36 -13.38 5.73 11.13
N GLN A 37 -12.52 6.73 10.93
CA GLN A 37 -12.91 8.15 10.99
C GLN A 37 -13.93 8.52 9.91
N LYS A 38 -13.91 7.87 8.76
CA LYS A 38 -14.83 8.15 7.64
C LYS A 38 -16.31 7.93 7.94
N TRP A 39 -16.62 7.25 9.05
CA TRP A 39 -18.00 7.02 9.49
C TRP A 39 -18.62 8.23 10.22
N PHE A 40 -17.82 9.20 10.65
CA PHE A 40 -18.28 10.37 11.39
C PHE A 40 -18.59 11.56 10.48
N GLU A 41 -19.63 12.33 10.84
CA GLU A 41 -20.07 13.51 10.08
C GLU A 41 -18.99 14.59 9.99
N TYR A 42 -18.29 14.87 11.09
CA TYR A 42 -17.23 15.88 11.12
C TYR A 42 -16.13 15.57 10.08
N GLU A 43 -15.79 14.31 9.90
CA GLU A 43 -14.74 13.90 8.96
C GLU A 43 -15.19 14.12 7.52
N ALA A 44 -16.47 13.85 7.19
CA ALA A 44 -17.03 14.14 5.88
C ALA A 44 -16.89 15.63 5.51
N GLN A 45 -17.05 16.53 6.47
CA GLN A 45 -16.86 17.97 6.28
C GLN A 45 -15.37 18.34 6.13
N VAL A 46 -14.48 17.73 6.92
CA VAL A 46 -13.03 17.93 6.83
C VAL A 46 -12.49 17.50 5.46
N LEU A 47 -13.09 16.48 4.82
CA LEU A 47 -12.66 15.98 3.52
C LEU A 47 -12.99 16.93 2.35
N ILE A 48 -13.87 17.93 2.51
CA ILE A 48 -14.32 18.78 1.42
C ILE A 48 -13.16 19.42 0.66
N PRO A 49 -12.20 20.12 1.27
CA PRO A 49 -11.10 20.74 0.54
C PRO A 49 -10.19 19.71 -0.17
N TYR A 50 -10.06 18.51 0.35
CA TYR A 50 -9.23 17.46 -0.25
C TYR A 50 -9.90 16.86 -1.50
N ILE A 51 -11.17 16.48 -1.40
CA ILE A 51 -11.89 15.82 -2.47
C ILE A 51 -12.22 16.83 -3.59
N SER A 52 -12.67 18.04 -3.24
CA SER A 52 -13.05 19.05 -4.24
C SER A 52 -11.87 19.56 -5.08
N ASN A 53 -10.66 19.61 -4.51
CA ASN A 53 -9.48 20.12 -5.21
C ASN A 53 -8.55 19.01 -5.74
N GLY A 54 -8.86 17.74 -5.44
CA GLY A 54 -8.04 16.63 -5.90
C GLY A 54 -8.33 16.22 -7.35
N PRO A 55 -7.32 16.18 -8.23
CA PRO A 55 -7.52 15.87 -9.65
C PRO A 55 -8.05 14.44 -9.89
N LEU A 56 -7.85 13.53 -8.95
CA LEU A 56 -8.32 12.14 -9.04
C LEU A 56 -9.55 11.86 -8.15
N THR A 57 -10.02 12.83 -7.35
CA THR A 57 -11.06 12.62 -6.35
C THR A 57 -12.30 13.50 -6.53
N PHE A 58 -12.22 14.62 -7.30
CA PHE A 58 -13.30 15.60 -7.44
C PHE A 58 -14.62 15.00 -7.92
N TRP A 59 -14.58 13.91 -8.67
CA TRP A 59 -15.76 13.21 -9.20
C TRP A 59 -16.60 12.53 -8.13
N MET A 60 -16.04 12.30 -6.92
CA MET A 60 -16.73 11.56 -5.87
C MET A 60 -17.98 12.27 -5.36
N TYR A 61 -17.93 13.60 -5.25
CA TYR A 61 -19.09 14.36 -4.76
C TYR A 61 -20.27 14.40 -5.73
N PRO A 62 -20.11 14.61 -7.04
CA PRO A 62 -21.19 14.44 -7.98
C PRO A 62 -21.85 13.08 -7.99
N VAL A 63 -21.09 12.00 -7.66
CA VAL A 63 -21.58 10.63 -7.70
C VAL A 63 -22.21 10.21 -6.36
N PHE A 64 -21.56 10.51 -5.24
CA PHE A 64 -21.93 9.97 -3.92
C PHE A 64 -22.46 11.01 -2.95
N GLY A 65 -22.34 12.30 -3.25
CA GLY A 65 -22.53 13.39 -2.28
C GLY A 65 -21.44 13.38 -1.20
N ILE A 66 -21.47 14.39 -0.32
CA ILE A 66 -20.41 14.58 0.71
C ILE A 66 -20.31 13.36 1.64
N ARG A 67 -21.44 12.93 2.17
CA ARG A 67 -21.48 11.82 3.13
C ARG A 67 -21.16 10.46 2.49
N GLY A 68 -21.72 10.23 1.29
CA GLY A 68 -21.47 9.00 0.54
C GLY A 68 -20.03 8.86 0.10
N ALA A 69 -19.35 9.95 -0.27
CA ALA A 69 -17.93 9.95 -0.61
C ALA A 69 -17.06 9.57 0.61
N SER A 70 -17.38 10.10 1.80
CA SER A 70 -16.70 9.70 3.05
C SER A 70 -16.88 8.20 3.32
N TRP A 71 -18.07 7.67 3.20
CA TRP A 71 -18.33 6.22 3.39
C TRP A 71 -17.63 5.36 2.34
N PHE A 72 -17.63 5.79 1.07
CA PHE A 72 -16.89 5.09 0.02
C PHE A 72 -15.40 4.98 0.33
N LEU A 73 -14.78 6.07 0.80
CA LEU A 73 -13.40 6.06 1.24
C LEU A 73 -13.20 5.14 2.45
N GLY A 74 -14.07 5.20 3.46
CA GLY A 74 -13.99 4.35 4.64
C GLY A 74 -14.06 2.86 4.32
N VAL A 75 -14.98 2.46 3.44
CA VAL A 75 -15.10 1.06 2.97
C VAL A 75 -13.85 0.66 2.20
N SER A 76 -13.35 1.51 1.30
CA SER A 76 -12.14 1.25 0.52
C SER A 76 -10.90 1.09 1.40
N GLU A 77 -10.73 1.97 2.39
CA GLU A 77 -9.63 1.92 3.34
C GLU A 77 -9.68 0.64 4.20
N TRP A 78 -10.85 0.26 4.70
CA TRP A 78 -10.99 -0.99 5.45
C TRP A 78 -10.77 -2.22 4.58
N LEU A 79 -11.22 -2.21 3.32
CA LEU A 79 -10.95 -3.30 2.38
C LEU A 79 -9.45 -3.45 2.14
N PHE A 80 -8.74 -2.36 1.84
CA PHE A 80 -7.31 -2.41 1.59
C PHE A 80 -6.53 -2.78 2.86
N GLY A 81 -6.93 -2.26 4.02
CA GLY A 81 -6.39 -2.66 5.32
C GLY A 81 -6.57 -4.15 5.59
N ALA A 82 -7.75 -4.70 5.34
CA ALA A 82 -8.02 -6.13 5.48
C ALA A 82 -7.18 -6.98 4.51
N LEU A 83 -7.05 -6.57 3.25
CA LEU A 83 -6.21 -7.25 2.26
C LEU A 83 -4.72 -7.21 2.64
N LEU A 84 -4.22 -6.08 3.13
CA LEU A 84 -2.86 -5.97 3.67
C LEU A 84 -2.66 -6.88 4.89
N PHE A 85 -3.63 -6.95 5.79
CA PHE A 85 -3.60 -7.84 6.94
C PHE A 85 -3.56 -9.31 6.52
N LEU A 86 -4.44 -9.74 5.63
CA LEU A 86 -4.45 -11.09 5.06
C LEU A 86 -3.15 -11.41 4.30
N GLY A 87 -2.44 -10.39 3.82
CA GLY A 87 -1.12 -10.49 3.20
C GLY A 87 -0.02 -11.05 4.12
N PHE A 88 -0.22 -11.13 5.43
CA PHE A 88 0.69 -11.84 6.33
C PHE A 88 0.74 -13.33 5.98
N TRP A 89 -0.37 -13.93 5.60
CA TRP A 89 -0.49 -15.35 5.29
C TRP A 89 -0.56 -15.63 3.78
N ASN A 90 -1.25 -14.78 3.03
CA ASN A 90 -1.43 -14.95 1.59
C ASN A 90 -0.89 -13.73 0.82
N LYS A 91 0.28 -13.88 0.21
CA LYS A 91 0.96 -12.79 -0.52
C LYS A 91 0.18 -12.29 -1.73
N LYS A 92 -0.69 -13.09 -2.35
CA LYS A 92 -1.56 -12.63 -3.44
C LYS A 92 -2.59 -11.62 -2.96
N LEU A 93 -3.18 -11.83 -1.77
CA LEU A 93 -4.06 -10.85 -1.12
C LEU A 93 -3.28 -9.61 -0.70
N GLY A 94 -2.04 -9.78 -0.21
CA GLY A 94 -1.13 -8.68 0.08
C GLY A 94 -0.84 -7.79 -1.12
N ILE A 95 -0.66 -8.38 -2.31
CA ILE A 95 -0.49 -7.65 -3.58
C ILE A 95 -1.72 -6.77 -3.85
N LEU A 96 -2.94 -7.31 -3.73
CA LEU A 96 -4.17 -6.55 -3.95
C LEU A 96 -4.31 -5.40 -2.94
N GLY A 97 -4.03 -5.65 -1.67
CA GLY A 97 -4.01 -4.62 -0.63
C GLY A 97 -2.99 -3.53 -0.90
N ALA A 98 -1.77 -3.91 -1.32
CA ALA A 98 -0.71 -2.96 -1.64
C ALA A 98 -1.02 -2.14 -2.91
N LEU A 99 -1.67 -2.72 -3.92
CA LEU A 99 -2.16 -1.97 -5.09
C LEU A 99 -3.22 -0.95 -4.70
N GLY A 100 -4.21 -1.32 -3.88
CA GLY A 100 -5.20 -0.39 -3.36
C GLY A 100 -4.56 0.73 -2.53
N SER A 101 -3.58 0.38 -1.69
CA SER A 101 -2.77 1.34 -0.91
C SER A 101 -2.00 2.31 -1.81
N CYS A 102 -1.34 1.83 -2.86
CA CYS A 102 -0.66 2.68 -3.84
C CYS A 102 -1.66 3.65 -4.53
N ALA A 103 -2.84 3.16 -4.92
CA ALA A 103 -3.86 4.00 -5.54
C ALA A 103 -4.36 5.10 -4.58
N THR A 104 -4.60 4.75 -3.30
CA THR A 104 -5.03 5.70 -2.27
C THR A 104 -3.99 6.80 -2.08
N PHE A 105 -2.74 6.44 -1.78
CA PHE A 105 -1.71 7.43 -1.48
C PHE A 105 -1.18 8.16 -2.71
N ALA A 106 -1.21 7.56 -3.90
CA ALA A 106 -0.97 8.28 -5.14
C ALA A 106 -2.04 9.35 -5.35
N SER A 107 -3.31 9.03 -5.10
CA SER A 107 -4.40 10.02 -5.21
C SER A 107 -4.22 11.17 -4.22
N THR A 108 -3.89 10.90 -2.95
CA THR A 108 -3.71 11.97 -1.94
C THR A 108 -2.48 12.82 -2.20
N VAL A 109 -1.37 12.23 -2.66
CA VAL A 109 -0.16 12.99 -3.06
C VAL A 109 -0.45 13.94 -4.22
N THR A 110 -1.28 13.55 -5.19
CA THR A 110 -1.67 14.45 -6.30
C THR A 110 -2.50 15.65 -5.87
N ILE A 111 -3.11 15.63 -4.67
CA ILE A 111 -3.87 16.77 -4.14
C ILE A 111 -2.95 17.92 -3.70
N ILE A 112 -1.73 17.63 -3.26
CA ILE A 112 -0.80 18.59 -2.63
C ILE A 112 -0.68 19.91 -3.41
N PRO A 113 -0.41 19.90 -4.73
CA PRO A 113 -0.26 21.15 -5.49
C PRO A 113 -1.55 21.95 -5.62
N PHE A 114 -2.71 21.32 -5.46
CA PHE A 114 -4.03 21.90 -5.68
C PHE A 114 -4.74 22.32 -4.39
N MET A 115 -4.10 22.14 -3.23
CA MET A 115 -4.71 22.52 -1.95
C MET A 115 -4.86 24.03 -1.83
N PRO A 116 -6.08 24.54 -1.57
CA PRO A 116 -6.31 25.96 -1.32
C PRO A 116 -5.55 26.39 -0.06
N ASN A 117 -4.89 27.55 -0.14
CA ASN A 117 -4.06 28.10 0.95
C ASN A 117 -3.00 27.11 1.48
N GLY A 118 -2.48 26.24 0.61
CA GLY A 118 -1.49 25.22 0.96
C GLY A 118 -0.07 25.75 1.14
N TRP A 119 0.17 27.01 0.74
CA TRP A 119 1.50 27.65 0.78
C TRP A 119 1.41 28.96 1.53
N ASP A 120 2.44 29.30 2.30
CA ASP A 120 2.51 30.56 3.04
C ASP A 120 2.42 31.76 2.11
N PRO A 121 1.52 32.71 2.34
CA PRO A 121 1.34 33.87 1.45
C PRO A 121 2.55 34.79 1.38
N ALA A 122 3.39 34.83 2.41
CA ALA A 122 4.56 35.73 2.48
C ALA A 122 5.82 35.05 1.94
N ALA A 123 6.03 33.76 2.25
CA ALA A 123 7.24 33.02 1.87
C ALA A 123 7.05 32.28 0.53
N GLY A 124 5.82 31.93 0.13
CA GLY A 124 5.52 31.16 -1.07
C GLY A 124 5.98 29.69 -0.96
N PHE A 125 6.01 29.01 -2.12
CA PHE A 125 6.55 27.63 -2.19
C PHE A 125 8.04 27.65 -1.88
N PRO A 126 8.58 26.69 -1.09
CA PRO A 126 7.93 25.48 -0.54
C PRO A 126 7.44 25.62 0.92
N ALA A 127 7.19 26.83 1.41
CA ALA A 127 6.70 27.05 2.78
C ALA A 127 5.25 26.56 2.90
N MET A 128 5.07 25.39 3.49
CA MET A 128 3.79 24.70 3.61
C MET A 128 2.89 25.36 4.66
N ALA A 129 1.61 25.54 4.30
CA ALA A 129 0.55 26.06 5.16
C ALA A 129 -0.71 25.17 5.12
N GLY A 130 -1.68 25.48 5.95
CA GLY A 130 -2.98 24.80 5.97
C GLY A 130 -2.84 23.27 6.13
N ASN A 131 -3.45 22.54 5.18
CA ASN A 131 -3.53 21.09 5.22
C ASN A 131 -2.39 20.36 4.45
N VAL A 132 -1.51 21.10 3.76
CA VAL A 132 -0.40 20.50 2.99
C VAL A 132 0.58 19.72 3.86
N PRO A 133 1.01 20.19 5.06
CA PRO A 133 1.87 19.41 5.94
C PRO A 133 1.31 18.03 6.29
N PHE A 134 -0.01 17.93 6.44
CA PHE A 134 -0.69 16.64 6.69
C PHE A 134 -0.61 15.70 5.47
N LEU A 135 -0.73 16.23 4.26
CA LEU A 135 -0.67 15.43 3.03
C LEU A 135 0.76 14.96 2.69
N VAL A 136 1.79 15.73 3.06
CA VAL A 136 3.18 15.39 2.71
C VAL A 136 3.62 14.04 3.30
N LYS A 137 3.08 13.62 4.46
CA LYS A 137 3.34 12.28 5.01
C LYS A 137 2.93 11.15 4.04
N ASP A 138 1.96 11.40 3.17
CA ASP A 138 1.45 10.39 2.25
C ASP A 138 2.45 10.01 1.16
N VAL A 139 3.48 10.85 0.94
CA VAL A 139 4.64 10.50 0.11
C VAL A 139 5.38 9.29 0.70
N VAL A 140 5.58 9.28 2.03
CA VAL A 140 6.20 8.14 2.73
C VAL A 140 5.29 6.91 2.69
N LEU A 141 3.98 7.10 2.90
CA LEU A 141 3.00 6.01 2.84
C LEU A 141 2.91 5.39 1.45
N LEU A 142 3.03 6.21 0.40
CA LEU A 142 3.12 5.73 -0.99
C LEU A 142 4.39 4.89 -1.20
N ALA A 143 5.54 5.37 -0.74
CA ALA A 143 6.80 4.63 -0.84
C ALA A 143 6.74 3.28 -0.11
N VAL A 144 6.15 3.24 1.09
CA VAL A 144 5.90 1.99 1.84
C VAL A 144 4.96 1.07 1.08
N SER A 145 3.91 1.60 0.45
CA SER A 145 2.96 0.82 -0.35
C SER A 145 3.65 0.15 -1.54
N ILE A 146 4.50 0.89 -2.26
CA ILE A 146 5.31 0.38 -3.38
C ILE A 146 6.30 -0.69 -2.89
N TYR A 147 6.94 -0.47 -1.74
CA TYR A 147 7.84 -1.45 -1.14
C TYR A 147 7.11 -2.76 -0.83
N LEU A 148 5.95 -2.72 -0.18
CA LEU A 148 5.15 -3.89 0.15
C LEU A 148 4.67 -4.63 -1.12
N LEU A 149 4.22 -3.89 -2.13
CA LEU A 149 3.83 -4.44 -3.42
C LEU A 149 4.99 -5.20 -4.06
N LYS A 150 6.16 -4.57 -4.15
CA LYS A 150 7.37 -5.19 -4.71
C LYS A 150 7.74 -6.47 -3.95
N GLN A 151 7.75 -6.42 -2.61
CA GLN A 151 8.12 -7.56 -1.78
C GLN A 151 7.16 -8.75 -1.95
N ASP A 152 5.85 -8.49 -2.01
CA ASP A 152 4.87 -9.56 -2.20
C ASP A 152 4.96 -10.18 -3.60
N VAL A 153 5.13 -9.36 -4.64
CA VAL A 153 5.31 -9.85 -6.01
C VAL A 153 6.55 -10.74 -6.11
N LEU A 154 7.68 -10.31 -5.55
CA LEU A 154 8.91 -11.10 -5.55
C LEU A 154 8.73 -12.45 -4.84
N ARG A 155 8.06 -12.47 -3.67
CA ARG A 155 7.81 -13.70 -2.90
C ARG A 155 6.92 -14.68 -3.67
N VAL A 156 5.87 -14.18 -4.34
CA VAL A 156 4.99 -15.01 -5.19
C VAL A 156 5.76 -15.55 -6.39
N SER A 157 6.58 -14.73 -7.04
CA SER A 157 7.38 -15.14 -8.21
C SER A 157 8.44 -16.20 -7.86
N LEU A 158 9.12 -16.03 -6.72
CA LEU A 158 10.11 -17.00 -6.25
C LEU A 158 9.47 -18.33 -5.88
N ALA A 159 8.28 -18.30 -5.26
CA ALA A 159 7.54 -19.54 -4.92
C ALA A 159 7.03 -20.30 -6.16
N ALA A 160 6.85 -19.64 -7.28
CA ALA A 160 6.37 -20.25 -8.54
C ALA A 160 7.48 -20.96 -9.33
N ARG A 161 8.74 -20.49 -9.26
CA ARG A 161 9.88 -21.03 -10.04
C ARG A 161 10.18 -22.50 -9.81
N PRO A 162 10.25 -23.05 -8.58
CA PRO A 162 10.56 -24.48 -8.38
C PRO A 162 9.52 -25.42 -8.98
N ALA A 163 8.25 -24.98 -9.08
CA ALA A 163 7.17 -25.77 -9.66
C ALA A 163 7.27 -25.85 -11.20
N GLU A 164 7.82 -24.83 -11.84
CA GLU A 164 8.02 -24.77 -13.29
C GLU A 164 9.20 -25.62 -13.72
N ASP A 165 10.32 -25.55 -12.98
CA ASP A 165 11.50 -26.37 -13.22
C ASP A 165 11.20 -27.87 -13.05
N THR A 166 10.40 -28.23 -12.06
CA THR A 166 9.98 -29.63 -11.82
C THR A 166 9.07 -30.15 -12.95
N LYS A 167 8.17 -29.32 -13.47
CA LYS A 167 7.31 -29.68 -14.61
C LYS A 167 8.10 -29.83 -15.90
N LEU A 168 9.08 -28.96 -16.15
CA LEU A 168 9.97 -29.04 -17.30
C LEU A 168 10.80 -30.34 -17.25
N ALA A 169 11.39 -30.66 -16.10
CA ALA A 169 12.15 -31.88 -15.91
C ALA A 169 11.29 -33.15 -16.08
N ALA A 170 10.07 -33.17 -15.58
CA ALA A 170 9.13 -34.28 -15.75
C ALA A 170 8.69 -34.44 -17.21
N GLY A 171 8.48 -33.33 -17.95
CA GLY A 171 8.13 -33.33 -19.38
C GLY A 171 9.26 -33.87 -20.26
N VAL A 172 10.52 -33.56 -19.93
CA VAL A 172 11.71 -34.10 -20.64
C VAL A 172 11.85 -35.62 -20.43
N VAL A 173 11.61 -36.11 -19.20
CA VAL A 173 11.69 -37.56 -18.90
C VAL A 173 10.60 -38.35 -19.62
N THR A 174 9.38 -37.82 -19.71
CA THR A 174 8.27 -38.48 -20.42
C THR A 174 8.45 -38.44 -21.93
N GLY A 175 9.00 -37.33 -22.46
CA GLY A 175 9.33 -37.22 -23.91
C GLY A 175 10.44 -38.17 -24.33
N ALA A 176 11.47 -38.37 -23.52
CA ALA A 176 12.57 -39.29 -23.82
C ALA A 176 12.12 -40.78 -23.78
N SER A 177 11.18 -41.12 -22.87
CA SER A 177 10.64 -42.49 -22.79
C SER A 177 9.77 -42.86 -24.00
N ALA A 178 9.08 -41.88 -24.61
CA ALA A 178 8.26 -42.10 -25.80
C ALA A 178 9.08 -42.27 -27.08
N ALA A 179 10.29 -41.72 -27.12
CA ALA A 179 11.17 -41.79 -28.33
C ALA A 179 11.96 -43.14 -28.44
N THR A 180 12.02 -43.93 -27.36
CA THR A 180 12.77 -45.19 -27.31
C THR A 180 11.91 -46.46 -27.55
N THR A 181 10.60 -46.32 -27.80
CA THR A 181 9.67 -47.45 -27.97
C THR A 181 9.18 -47.63 -29.43
N ASN A 182 9.88 -47.15 -30.44
CA ASN A 182 9.56 -47.48 -31.83
C ASN A 182 10.57 -48.53 -32.34
N PRO A 183 10.15 -49.79 -32.66
CA PRO A 183 10.99 -50.83 -33.21
C PRO A 183 11.31 -50.61 -34.69
#